data_c637a75dbeb4e784908c9f20c6594d61
#
_entry.id   c637a75dbeb4e784908c9f20c6594d61
#
_cell.length_a   1.000
_cell.length_b   1.000
_cell.length_c   1.000
_cell.angle_alpha   90.00
_cell.angle_beta   90.00
_cell.angle_gamma   90.00
#
_symmetry.space_group_name_H-M   'P 1'
#
loop_
_entity.id
_entity.type
_entity.pdbx_description
1 polymer ?
#
loop_
_entity_poly.entity_id
_entity_poly.type
_entity_poly.pdbx_seq_one_letter_code
_entity_poly.pdbx_strand_id
1 'polypeptide(L)'
;MNTHIAPMEKTYDIVVVGGGLNGSTLALGAAKLGLRVLVIDALPDHVQVAADFDGRSYALALTSVRLLNAIGIWESIAATAQPMLDIKVFDGAVGATPSSFFMHFDHTEIEDGPMGHMVEDRHLRPVMQRAIQAEDNITYLSNTKVVDQTLTDTGITVTCDTGDHFHAQLVIGADGRGSQTALRAGIGRTGWKYGQTALVCAIEHEHPHNGVAYQYFMPAGPLAILPLSGNRSSIVWSETHENAKIIMALDDEDYLEILRPRFGSFLGQIALAGQRFSYPLDLTMAKAFVAPRVALIGDAAHGVHPIAGQGLNAGLRDIAALCDVIQSAKERGEDFASVAVLNRYQEWRRFDNHSLAFATDSFNKLFSNNNPILRIGRDIGMGIVNAFPQVRRSFIREAAGLTGDLPRWMR
;
A
#
# COMPACT_ATOMS: atom_id res chain seq x y z
N MET A 1 -20.47 37.59 36.53
CA MET A 1 -20.90 36.30 35.94
C MET A 1 -20.13 36.11 34.66
N ASN A 2 -19.03 35.35 34.71
CA ASN A 2 -18.30 34.94 33.52
C ASN A 2 -19.02 33.75 32.95
N THR A 3 -19.81 33.96 31.91
CA THR A 3 -20.32 32.91 31.05
C THR A 3 -19.14 32.30 30.29
N HIS A 4 -18.59 31.20 30.81
CA HIS A 4 -17.80 30.30 29.99
C HIS A 4 -18.71 29.79 28.88
N ILE A 5 -18.59 30.42 27.69
CA ILE A 5 -19.08 29.80 26.46
C ILE A 5 -18.21 28.57 26.27
N ALA A 6 -18.80 27.38 26.49
CA ALA A 6 -18.13 26.13 26.16
C ALA A 6 -17.63 26.22 24.71
N PRO A 7 -16.41 25.81 24.41
CA PRO A 7 -15.94 25.81 23.03
C PRO A 7 -16.92 25.02 22.18
N MET A 8 -17.38 25.60 21.07
CA MET A 8 -18.30 24.92 20.14
C MET A 8 -17.63 23.60 19.73
N GLU A 9 -18.19 22.48 20.13
CA GLU A 9 -17.72 21.16 19.76
C GLU A 9 -17.80 21.04 18.23
N LYS A 10 -16.63 20.99 17.57
CA LYS A 10 -16.58 20.84 16.12
C LYS A 10 -16.97 19.41 15.79
N THR A 11 -18.15 19.25 15.19
CA THR A 11 -18.74 17.94 14.88
C THR A 11 -18.48 17.57 13.42
N TYR A 12 -17.98 16.36 13.20
CA TYR A 12 -17.71 15.77 11.90
C TYR A 12 -18.52 14.48 11.73
N ASP A 13 -18.69 14.05 10.47
CA ASP A 13 -19.28 12.73 10.22
C ASP A 13 -18.20 11.65 10.43
N ILE A 14 -16.97 11.94 9.97
CA ILE A 14 -15.82 11.03 10.09
C ILE A 14 -14.59 11.78 10.58
N VAL A 15 -13.86 11.18 11.53
CA VAL A 15 -12.47 11.55 11.85
C VAL A 15 -11.54 10.45 11.33
N VAL A 16 -10.58 10.82 10.51
CA VAL A 16 -9.51 9.96 10.00
C VAL A 16 -8.23 10.24 10.77
N VAL A 17 -7.70 9.24 11.44
CA VAL A 17 -6.43 9.32 12.17
C VAL A 17 -5.32 8.76 11.28
N GLY A 18 -4.43 9.65 10.82
CA GLY A 18 -3.37 9.39 9.85
C GLY A 18 -3.72 9.93 8.45
N GLY A 19 -2.99 10.93 8.00
CA GLY A 19 -3.15 11.62 6.70
C GLY A 19 -2.21 11.07 5.60
N GLY A 20 -1.68 9.86 5.76
CA GLY A 20 -0.93 9.17 4.71
C GLY A 20 -1.81 8.85 3.49
N LEU A 21 -1.25 8.16 2.47
CA LEU A 21 -1.99 7.88 1.22
C LEU A 21 -3.34 7.22 1.44
N ASN A 22 -3.43 6.23 2.35
CA ASN A 22 -4.71 5.58 2.65
C ASN A 22 -5.70 6.54 3.32
N GLY A 23 -5.28 7.30 4.34
CA GLY A 23 -6.16 8.24 5.02
C GLY A 23 -6.63 9.37 4.13
N SER A 24 -5.73 9.92 3.32
CA SER A 24 -6.05 10.96 2.32
C SER A 24 -7.02 10.45 1.25
N THR A 25 -6.81 9.25 0.72
CA THR A 25 -7.72 8.64 -0.26
C THR A 25 -9.10 8.40 0.34
N LEU A 26 -9.17 7.92 1.60
CA LEU A 26 -10.46 7.75 2.28
C LEU A 26 -11.17 9.08 2.51
N ALA A 27 -10.44 10.12 2.94
CA ALA A 27 -11.03 11.44 3.17
C ALA A 27 -11.69 11.99 1.91
N LEU A 28 -10.99 11.92 0.76
CA LEU A 28 -11.54 12.31 -0.54
C LEU A 28 -12.74 11.46 -0.95
N GLY A 29 -12.68 10.15 -0.74
CA GLY A 29 -13.79 9.26 -1.00
C GLY A 29 -15.02 9.57 -0.14
N ALA A 30 -14.84 9.80 1.16
CA ALA A 30 -15.91 10.13 2.09
C ALA A 30 -16.52 11.52 1.80
N ALA A 31 -15.70 12.51 1.46
CA ALA A 31 -16.16 13.83 1.03
C ALA A 31 -17.02 13.75 -0.24
N LYS A 32 -16.65 12.90 -1.20
CA LYS A 32 -17.44 12.61 -2.40
C LYS A 32 -18.82 12.01 -2.09
N LEU A 33 -18.97 11.33 -0.95
CA LEU A 33 -20.25 10.86 -0.44
C LEU A 33 -21.05 11.94 0.33
N GLY A 34 -20.55 13.20 0.34
CA GLY A 34 -21.15 14.33 1.02
C GLY A 34 -20.98 14.32 2.54
N LEU A 35 -19.92 13.66 3.04
CA LEU A 35 -19.60 13.58 4.47
C LEU A 35 -18.58 14.66 4.84
N ARG A 36 -18.71 15.24 6.05
CA ARG A 36 -17.74 16.15 6.63
C ARG A 36 -16.65 15.35 7.32
N VAL A 37 -15.41 15.52 6.86
CA VAL A 37 -14.26 14.73 7.30
C VAL A 37 -13.23 15.61 7.99
N LEU A 38 -12.75 15.16 9.14
CA LEU A 38 -11.55 15.68 9.77
C LEU A 38 -10.42 14.66 9.60
N VAL A 39 -9.31 15.08 9.00
CA VAL A 39 -8.06 14.30 8.97
C VAL A 39 -7.11 14.86 9.99
N ILE A 40 -6.54 14.01 10.84
CA ILE A 40 -5.54 14.37 11.84
C ILE A 40 -4.26 13.59 11.56
N ASP A 41 -3.17 14.29 11.29
CA ASP A 41 -1.86 13.69 11.04
C ASP A 41 -0.77 14.23 11.98
N ALA A 42 0.04 13.31 12.47
CA ALA A 42 1.13 13.63 13.41
C ALA A 42 2.31 14.33 12.75
N LEU A 43 2.45 14.21 11.42
CA LEU A 43 3.55 14.82 10.67
C LEU A 43 3.16 16.22 10.16
N PRO A 44 4.11 17.18 10.17
CA PRO A 44 3.91 18.47 9.54
C PRO A 44 3.75 18.34 8.00
N ASP A 45 2.92 19.19 7.41
CA ASP A 45 2.66 19.21 5.95
C ASP A 45 3.94 19.31 5.11
N HIS A 46 4.84 20.23 5.48
CA HIS A 46 6.07 20.45 4.74
C HIS A 46 7.00 19.22 4.72
N VAL A 47 6.94 18.39 5.75
CA VAL A 47 7.69 17.13 5.80
C VAL A 47 7.09 16.11 4.84
N GLN A 48 5.77 16.02 4.81
CA GLN A 48 5.07 15.04 3.98
C GLN A 48 5.22 15.28 2.47
N VAL A 49 5.40 16.54 2.04
CA VAL A 49 5.54 16.90 0.62
C VAL A 49 6.98 17.16 0.20
N ALA A 50 7.95 17.00 1.11
CA ALA A 50 9.36 17.13 0.77
C ALA A 50 9.74 16.09 -0.31
N ALA A 51 10.47 16.53 -1.34
CA ALA A 51 10.79 15.68 -2.51
C ALA A 51 11.65 14.45 -2.15
N ASP A 52 12.34 14.51 -1.03
CA ASP A 52 13.20 13.46 -0.46
C ASP A 52 12.58 12.75 0.76
N PHE A 53 11.31 13.04 1.07
CA PHE A 53 10.61 12.47 2.22
C PHE A 53 10.55 10.95 2.16
N ASP A 54 10.24 10.41 1.00
CA ASP A 54 10.01 8.98 0.82
C ASP A 54 10.45 8.55 -0.58
N GLY A 55 11.47 7.71 -0.64
CA GLY A 55 11.96 7.15 -1.91
C GLY A 55 11.10 6.04 -2.48
N ARG A 56 9.94 5.78 -1.91
CA ARG A 56 9.05 4.71 -2.37
C ARG A 56 8.38 5.05 -3.69
N SER A 57 8.15 3.99 -4.43
CA SER A 57 7.28 3.97 -5.59
C SER A 57 6.21 2.90 -5.38
N TYR A 58 5.03 3.16 -5.87
CA TYR A 58 3.88 2.29 -5.68
C TYR A 58 3.49 1.62 -7.00
N ALA A 59 3.43 0.30 -6.97
CA ALA A 59 2.83 -0.49 -8.05
C ALA A 59 1.30 -0.48 -7.86
N LEU A 60 0.63 0.50 -8.43
CA LEU A 60 -0.82 0.61 -8.38
C LEU A 60 -1.44 -0.40 -9.35
N ALA A 61 -2.20 -1.36 -8.83
CA ALA A 61 -2.99 -2.27 -9.64
C ALA A 61 -4.05 -1.50 -10.46
N LEU A 62 -4.52 -2.08 -11.55
CA LEU A 62 -5.52 -1.44 -12.43
C LEU A 62 -6.77 -0.99 -11.65
N THR A 63 -7.26 -1.80 -10.71
CA THR A 63 -8.41 -1.44 -9.88
C THR A 63 -8.13 -0.27 -8.93
N SER A 64 -6.90 -0.13 -8.45
CA SER A 64 -6.46 1.03 -7.66
C SER A 64 -6.43 2.30 -8.50
N VAL A 65 -6.02 2.21 -9.76
CA VAL A 65 -6.09 3.32 -10.73
C VAL A 65 -7.55 3.74 -10.95
N ARG A 66 -8.48 2.78 -11.11
CA ARG A 66 -9.92 3.06 -11.24
C ARG A 66 -10.46 3.82 -10.02
N LEU A 67 -10.08 3.42 -8.79
CA LEU A 67 -10.45 4.14 -7.57
C LEU A 67 -9.91 5.59 -7.60
N LEU A 68 -8.61 5.78 -7.89
CA LEU A 68 -8.02 7.12 -7.95
C LEU A 68 -8.67 7.98 -9.02
N ASN A 69 -9.08 7.39 -10.14
CA ASN A 69 -9.87 8.07 -11.17
C ASN A 69 -11.26 8.46 -10.64
N ALA A 70 -11.95 7.54 -9.96
CA ALA A 70 -13.27 7.80 -9.39
C ALA A 70 -13.27 8.94 -8.37
N ILE A 71 -12.20 9.13 -7.61
CA ILE A 71 -12.05 10.26 -6.66
C ILE A 71 -11.39 11.51 -7.27
N GLY A 72 -11.07 11.50 -8.59
CA GLY A 72 -10.56 12.68 -9.31
C GLY A 72 -9.06 12.93 -9.19
N ILE A 73 -8.27 11.95 -8.75
CA ILE A 73 -6.81 12.08 -8.55
C ILE A 73 -6.02 11.67 -9.79
N TRP A 74 -6.50 10.65 -10.52
CA TRP A 74 -5.71 9.98 -11.55
C TRP A 74 -5.22 10.90 -12.66
N GLU A 75 -6.06 11.78 -13.19
CA GLU A 75 -5.69 12.70 -14.28
C GLU A 75 -4.46 13.55 -13.95
N SER A 76 -4.33 13.97 -12.68
CA SER A 76 -3.22 14.82 -12.23
C SER A 76 -1.88 14.10 -12.11
N ILE A 77 -1.87 12.77 -12.09
CA ILE A 77 -0.65 11.95 -11.95
C ILE A 77 -0.39 11.06 -13.16
N ALA A 78 -1.36 10.86 -14.04
CA ALA A 78 -1.26 9.94 -15.17
C ALA A 78 -0.02 10.18 -16.05
N ALA A 79 0.35 11.44 -16.29
CA ALA A 79 1.50 11.80 -17.11
C ALA A 79 2.85 11.40 -16.46
N THR A 80 2.91 11.20 -15.14
CA THR A 80 4.11 10.77 -14.41
C THR A 80 4.08 9.29 -14.04
N ALA A 81 2.97 8.61 -14.30
CA ALA A 81 2.79 7.20 -14.03
C ALA A 81 3.37 6.35 -15.17
N GLN A 82 4.12 5.31 -14.83
CA GLN A 82 4.70 4.38 -15.79
C GLN A 82 3.83 3.12 -15.89
N PRO A 83 3.24 2.78 -17.05
CA PRO A 83 2.49 1.53 -17.22
C PRO A 83 3.40 0.31 -17.02
N MET A 84 2.87 -0.71 -16.33
CA MET A 84 3.45 -2.05 -16.25
C MET A 84 2.78 -2.93 -17.32
N LEU A 85 3.54 -3.22 -18.38
CA LEU A 85 3.06 -3.98 -19.53
C LEU A 85 3.35 -5.47 -19.37
N ASP A 86 4.52 -5.80 -18.84
CA ASP A 86 4.98 -7.15 -18.60
C ASP A 86 5.47 -7.32 -17.16
N ILE A 87 5.24 -8.50 -16.59
CA ILE A 87 5.88 -8.93 -15.36
C ILE A 87 6.61 -10.24 -15.62
N LYS A 88 7.92 -10.27 -15.37
CA LYS A 88 8.76 -11.46 -15.50
C LYS A 88 9.26 -11.90 -14.14
N VAL A 89 8.98 -13.15 -13.78
CA VAL A 89 9.30 -13.72 -12.46
C VAL A 89 10.28 -14.87 -12.63
N PHE A 90 11.41 -14.79 -11.92
CA PHE A 90 12.52 -15.76 -11.99
C PHE A 90 12.83 -16.32 -10.61
N ASP A 91 13.19 -17.62 -10.56
CA ASP A 91 13.96 -18.17 -9.46
C ASP A 91 15.44 -17.90 -9.74
N GLY A 92 16.10 -17.12 -8.90
CA GLY A 92 17.41 -16.55 -9.17
C GLY A 92 18.45 -16.90 -8.12
N ALA A 93 19.73 -16.79 -8.54
CA ALA A 93 20.86 -16.77 -7.64
C ALA A 93 21.81 -15.65 -8.11
N VAL A 94 22.52 -15.05 -7.16
CA VAL A 94 23.49 -13.96 -7.46
C VAL A 94 24.52 -14.42 -8.47
N GLY A 95 24.66 -13.68 -9.57
CA GLY A 95 25.64 -13.96 -10.62
C GLY A 95 25.33 -15.19 -11.49
N ALA A 96 24.20 -15.86 -11.28
CA ALA A 96 23.78 -16.96 -12.14
C ALA A 96 22.97 -16.46 -13.34
N THR A 97 23.05 -17.16 -14.47
CA THR A 97 22.11 -16.95 -15.57
C THR A 97 20.71 -17.30 -15.06
N PRO A 98 19.70 -16.45 -15.30
CA PRO A 98 18.33 -16.74 -14.91
C PRO A 98 17.89 -18.12 -15.45
N SER A 99 17.12 -18.86 -14.65
CA SER A 99 16.52 -20.13 -15.06
C SER A 99 15.74 -19.95 -16.37
N SER A 100 15.82 -20.93 -17.26
CA SER A 100 14.96 -20.96 -18.46
C SER A 100 13.48 -21.14 -18.12
N PHE A 101 13.19 -21.56 -16.87
CA PHE A 101 11.83 -21.66 -16.34
C PHE A 101 11.50 -20.35 -15.59
N PHE A 102 10.73 -19.48 -16.22
CA PHE A 102 10.26 -18.22 -15.65
C PHE A 102 8.78 -18.05 -15.93
N MET A 103 8.08 -17.29 -15.11
CA MET A 103 6.71 -16.88 -15.41
C MET A 103 6.73 -15.55 -16.14
N HIS A 104 5.99 -15.44 -17.23
CA HIS A 104 5.80 -14.22 -18.00
C HIS A 104 4.31 -13.88 -18.03
N PHE A 105 3.98 -12.72 -17.52
CA PHE A 105 2.65 -12.14 -17.51
C PHE A 105 2.64 -10.96 -18.48
N ASP A 106 1.86 -11.08 -19.56
CA ASP A 106 1.70 -10.07 -20.60
C ASP A 106 0.32 -9.43 -20.43
N HIS A 107 0.26 -8.09 -20.36
CA HIS A 107 -0.99 -7.35 -20.21
C HIS A 107 -1.97 -7.60 -21.36
N THR A 108 -1.50 -7.96 -22.57
CA THR A 108 -2.34 -8.26 -23.71
C THR A 108 -3.19 -9.53 -23.55
N GLU A 109 -2.90 -10.34 -22.54
CA GLU A 109 -3.71 -11.52 -22.20
C GLU A 109 -4.99 -11.17 -21.42
N ILE A 110 -5.13 -9.94 -20.96
CA ILE A 110 -6.36 -9.39 -20.38
C ILE A 110 -6.81 -8.19 -21.24
N GLU A 111 -8.12 -8.01 -21.39
CA GLU A 111 -8.69 -6.96 -22.24
C GLU A 111 -8.76 -5.58 -21.53
N ASP A 112 -8.40 -5.52 -20.26
CA ASP A 112 -8.61 -4.35 -19.40
C ASP A 112 -7.50 -3.28 -19.52
N GLY A 113 -6.42 -3.53 -20.26
CA GLY A 113 -5.26 -2.62 -20.42
C GLY A 113 -4.04 -3.03 -19.58
N PRO A 114 -3.13 -2.09 -19.23
CA PRO A 114 -1.95 -2.40 -18.41
C PRO A 114 -2.33 -3.05 -17.07
N MET A 115 -1.52 -3.98 -16.57
CA MET A 115 -1.76 -4.64 -15.27
C MET A 115 -1.80 -3.65 -14.10
N GLY A 116 -1.21 -2.48 -14.29
CA GLY A 116 -1.17 -1.39 -13.34
C GLY A 116 -0.14 -0.34 -13.75
N HIS A 117 0.17 0.57 -12.85
CA HIS A 117 1.11 1.66 -13.09
C HIS A 117 2.03 1.85 -11.90
N MET A 118 3.29 2.10 -12.18
CA MET A 118 4.24 2.58 -11.16
C MET A 118 4.08 4.08 -10.99
N VAL A 119 3.95 4.52 -9.74
CA VAL A 119 3.86 5.95 -9.37
C VAL A 119 4.82 6.23 -8.23
N GLU A 120 5.67 7.23 -8.41
CA GLU A 120 6.58 7.68 -7.35
C GLU A 120 5.83 8.49 -6.29
N ASP A 121 6.14 8.30 -5.01
CA ASP A 121 5.50 9.01 -3.88
C ASP A 121 5.58 10.53 -4.02
N ARG A 122 6.71 11.04 -4.47
CA ARG A 122 6.97 12.47 -4.71
C ARG A 122 6.01 13.11 -5.73
N HIS A 123 5.35 12.33 -6.58
CA HIS A 123 4.34 12.82 -7.52
C HIS A 123 2.92 12.65 -6.98
N LEU A 124 2.65 11.53 -6.31
CA LEU A 124 1.32 11.20 -5.80
C LEU A 124 0.93 12.06 -4.60
N ARG A 125 1.82 12.17 -3.62
CA ARG A 125 1.51 12.83 -2.34
C ARG A 125 1.18 14.33 -2.48
N PRO A 126 1.93 15.15 -3.22
CA PRO A 126 1.56 16.56 -3.40
C PRO A 126 0.21 16.75 -4.13
N VAL A 127 -0.14 15.83 -5.04
CA VAL A 127 -1.45 15.86 -5.72
C VAL A 127 -2.57 15.57 -4.73
N MET A 128 -2.41 14.53 -3.91
CA MET A 128 -3.36 14.18 -2.86
C MET A 128 -3.59 15.35 -1.90
N GLN A 129 -2.51 15.99 -1.44
CA GLN A 129 -2.62 17.12 -0.51
C GLN A 129 -3.34 18.32 -1.13
N ARG A 130 -3.03 18.67 -2.38
CA ARG A 130 -3.77 19.74 -3.10
C ARG A 130 -5.25 19.41 -3.23
N ALA A 131 -5.58 18.16 -3.55
CA ALA A 131 -6.98 17.73 -3.65
C ALA A 131 -7.72 17.84 -2.31
N ILE A 132 -7.08 17.45 -1.20
CA ILE A 132 -7.65 17.62 0.14
C ILE A 132 -7.87 19.10 0.48
N GLN A 133 -6.90 19.96 0.18
CA GLN A 133 -7.00 21.40 0.45
C GLN A 133 -8.07 22.11 -0.39
N ALA A 134 -8.40 21.55 -1.56
CA ALA A 134 -9.43 22.08 -2.46
C ALA A 134 -10.85 21.59 -2.11
N GLU A 135 -10.99 20.63 -1.17
CA GLU A 135 -12.29 20.00 -0.85
C GLU A 135 -12.88 20.63 0.41
N ASP A 136 -13.98 21.40 0.26
CA ASP A 136 -14.63 22.15 1.33
C ASP A 136 -15.14 21.26 2.49
N ASN A 137 -15.44 20.00 2.21
CA ASN A 137 -15.91 19.03 3.21
C ASN A 137 -14.77 18.40 4.03
N ILE A 138 -13.51 18.71 3.74
CA ILE A 138 -12.35 18.16 4.47
C ILE A 138 -11.66 19.24 5.29
N THR A 139 -11.52 19.01 6.57
CA THR A 139 -10.59 19.74 7.44
C THR A 139 -9.34 18.89 7.65
N TYR A 140 -8.16 19.45 7.43
CA TYR A 140 -6.88 18.74 7.64
C TYR A 140 -6.08 19.40 8.76
N LEU A 141 -5.73 18.63 9.78
CA LEU A 141 -4.88 19.06 10.89
C LEU A 141 -3.55 18.29 10.84
N SER A 142 -2.51 18.94 10.40
CA SER A 142 -1.14 18.43 10.46
C SER A 142 -0.48 18.73 11.80
N ASN A 143 0.66 18.07 12.05
CA ASN A 143 1.46 18.24 13.27
C ASN A 143 0.62 18.09 14.56
N THR A 144 -0.38 17.20 14.54
CA THR A 144 -1.35 16.99 15.62
C THR A 144 -1.51 15.49 15.86
N LYS A 145 -1.40 15.05 17.12
CA LYS A 145 -1.53 13.63 17.49
C LYS A 145 -2.82 13.38 18.24
N VAL A 146 -3.55 12.36 17.86
CA VAL A 146 -4.66 11.84 18.66
C VAL A 146 -4.07 11.06 19.85
N VAL A 147 -4.40 11.50 21.05
CA VAL A 147 -3.91 10.89 22.29
C VAL A 147 -4.96 10.05 23.00
N ASP A 148 -6.26 10.35 22.79
CA ASP A 148 -7.37 9.57 23.35
C ASP A 148 -8.55 9.48 22.39
N GLN A 149 -9.40 8.49 22.60
CA GLN A 149 -10.68 8.30 21.91
C GLN A 149 -11.72 7.69 22.87
N THR A 150 -12.82 8.39 23.07
CA THR A 150 -13.85 8.02 24.04
C THR A 150 -15.19 7.84 23.33
N LEU A 151 -15.82 6.65 23.48
CA LEU A 151 -17.15 6.39 22.99
C LEU A 151 -18.18 7.22 23.76
N THR A 152 -19.15 7.79 23.04
CA THR A 152 -20.27 8.54 23.59
C THR A 152 -21.61 7.92 23.16
N ASP A 153 -22.73 8.39 23.70
CA ASP A 153 -24.05 7.90 23.32
C ASP A 153 -24.38 8.17 21.83
N THR A 154 -23.82 9.24 21.25
CA THR A 154 -24.13 9.70 19.89
C THR A 154 -23.00 9.49 18.88
N GLY A 155 -21.82 9.06 19.33
CA GLY A 155 -20.67 8.93 18.46
C GLY A 155 -19.39 8.59 19.23
N ILE A 156 -18.31 9.23 18.84
CA ILE A 156 -16.98 9.06 19.45
C ILE A 156 -16.26 10.41 19.47
N THR A 157 -15.63 10.73 20.60
CA THR A 157 -14.82 11.93 20.74
C THR A 157 -13.34 11.56 20.71
N VAL A 158 -12.56 12.24 19.88
CA VAL A 158 -11.09 12.14 19.87
C VAL A 158 -10.49 13.36 20.55
N THR A 159 -9.45 13.12 21.34
CA THR A 159 -8.66 14.17 22.03
C THR A 159 -7.28 14.25 21.40
N CYS A 160 -6.82 15.45 21.10
CA CYS A 160 -5.50 15.71 20.55
C CYS A 160 -4.50 16.13 21.64
N ASP A 161 -3.21 16.00 21.32
CA ASP A 161 -2.11 16.47 22.17
C ASP A 161 -2.08 17.98 22.38
N THR A 162 -2.78 18.74 21.52
CA THR A 162 -3.05 20.17 21.68
C THR A 162 -4.09 20.49 22.76
N GLY A 163 -4.82 19.49 23.23
CA GLY A 163 -5.96 19.65 24.14
C GLY A 163 -7.30 19.86 23.43
N ASP A 164 -7.31 19.89 22.09
CA ASP A 164 -8.53 19.99 21.32
C ASP A 164 -9.34 18.68 21.35
N HIS A 165 -10.69 18.82 21.30
CA HIS A 165 -11.63 17.70 21.26
C HIS A 165 -12.48 17.82 20.00
N PHE A 166 -12.65 16.69 19.32
CA PHE A 166 -13.47 16.60 18.11
C PHE A 166 -14.46 15.44 18.23
N HIS A 167 -15.73 15.72 17.98
CA HIS A 167 -16.78 14.71 17.99
C HIS A 167 -17.08 14.21 16.57
N ALA A 168 -17.26 12.89 16.40
CA ALA A 168 -17.62 12.29 15.12
C ALA A 168 -18.58 11.11 15.29
N GLN A 169 -19.26 10.75 14.21
CA GLN A 169 -20.04 9.50 14.18
C GLN A 169 -19.13 8.28 14.07
N LEU A 170 -18.00 8.40 13.34
CA LEU A 170 -17.05 7.33 13.05
C LEU A 170 -15.61 7.81 13.13
N VAL A 171 -14.73 7.05 13.78
CA VAL A 171 -13.26 7.21 13.70
C VAL A 171 -12.68 6.14 12.80
N ILE A 172 -11.81 6.52 11.89
CA ILE A 172 -11.10 5.60 11.01
C ILE A 172 -9.61 5.65 11.29
N GLY A 173 -9.05 4.51 11.70
CA GLY A 173 -7.62 4.34 11.89
C GLY A 173 -6.92 4.07 10.57
N ALA A 174 -6.09 5.03 10.13
CA ALA A 174 -5.18 4.97 8.99
C ALA A 174 -3.73 5.27 9.41
N ASP A 175 -3.43 5.09 10.70
CA ASP A 175 -2.22 5.48 11.42
C ASP A 175 -1.10 4.41 11.37
N GLY A 176 -1.15 3.52 10.38
CA GLY A 176 -0.07 2.62 10.01
C GLY A 176 0.09 1.39 10.92
N ARG A 177 1.20 0.68 10.75
CA ARG A 177 1.45 -0.63 11.40
C ARG A 177 1.41 -0.61 12.93
N GLY A 178 1.78 0.51 13.53
CA GLY A 178 1.73 0.72 14.98
C GLY A 178 0.46 1.38 15.48
N SER A 179 -0.66 1.22 14.79
CA SER A 179 -1.92 1.92 15.02
C SER A 179 -2.29 2.07 16.49
N GLN A 180 -2.25 3.30 16.98
CA GLN A 180 -2.72 3.65 18.32
C GLN A 180 -4.25 3.70 18.34
N THR A 181 -4.88 3.99 17.22
CA THR A 181 -6.33 3.93 17.06
C THR A 181 -6.84 2.51 17.31
N ALA A 182 -6.18 1.50 16.75
CA ALA A 182 -6.50 0.09 17.01
C ALA A 182 -6.33 -0.26 18.51
N LEU A 183 -5.21 0.16 19.10
CA LEU A 183 -4.91 -0.11 20.51
C LEU A 183 -5.96 0.50 21.44
N ARG A 184 -6.33 1.78 21.23
CA ARG A 184 -7.36 2.48 22.02
C ARG A 184 -8.76 1.86 21.86
N ALA A 185 -9.02 1.29 20.66
CA ALA A 185 -10.28 0.54 20.41
C ALA A 185 -10.27 -0.88 21.00
N GLY A 186 -9.24 -1.29 21.72
CA GLY A 186 -9.08 -2.64 22.26
C GLY A 186 -8.83 -3.73 21.21
N ILE A 187 -8.44 -3.34 19.99
CA ILE A 187 -8.17 -4.27 18.90
C ILE A 187 -6.72 -4.75 19.00
N GLY A 188 -6.55 -6.02 19.37
CA GLY A 188 -5.25 -6.68 19.39
C GLY A 188 -4.72 -6.96 17.99
N ARG A 189 -3.40 -7.24 17.88
CA ARG A 189 -2.73 -7.60 16.62
C ARG A 189 -2.03 -8.95 16.75
N THR A 190 -1.86 -9.64 15.63
CA THR A 190 -1.04 -10.84 15.48
C THR A 190 -0.07 -10.62 14.33
N GLY A 191 1.05 -11.35 14.34
CA GLY A 191 2.01 -11.24 13.25
C GLY A 191 3.37 -11.77 13.67
N TRP A 192 4.33 -11.71 12.75
CA TRP A 192 5.71 -12.13 12.98
C TRP A 192 6.67 -11.31 12.12
N LYS A 193 7.92 -11.27 12.55
CA LYS A 193 9.01 -10.64 11.81
C LYS A 193 9.63 -11.67 10.87
N TYR A 194 9.94 -11.26 9.65
CA TYR A 194 10.61 -12.12 8.68
C TYR A 194 12.13 -12.20 8.89
N GLY A 195 12.70 -11.33 9.70
CA GLY A 195 14.15 -11.18 9.83
C GLY A 195 14.80 -10.55 8.61
N GLN A 196 13.99 -9.91 7.77
CA GLN A 196 14.39 -9.28 6.51
C GLN A 196 14.19 -7.75 6.56
N THR A 197 14.99 -7.05 5.76
CA THR A 197 14.87 -5.60 5.52
C THR A 197 14.82 -5.38 4.00
N ALA A 198 13.88 -4.58 3.54
CA ALA A 198 13.85 -4.09 2.16
C ALA A 198 14.81 -2.91 2.02
N LEU A 199 15.72 -2.98 1.06
CA LEU A 199 16.55 -1.90 0.57
C LEU A 199 15.87 -1.31 -0.65
N VAL A 200 15.59 -0.01 -0.62
CA VAL A 200 14.82 0.68 -1.66
C VAL A 200 15.62 1.84 -2.21
N CYS A 201 15.74 1.91 -3.52
CA CYS A 201 16.33 3.06 -4.23
C CYS A 201 15.75 3.16 -5.64
N ALA A 202 15.95 4.30 -6.29
CA ALA A 202 15.79 4.43 -7.73
C ALA A 202 17.15 4.34 -8.41
N ILE A 203 17.19 3.72 -9.58
CA ILE A 203 18.36 3.67 -10.44
C ILE A 203 18.04 4.24 -11.82
N GLU A 204 19.02 4.85 -12.46
CA GLU A 204 19.08 5.12 -13.89
C GLU A 204 19.79 3.98 -14.61
N HIS A 205 19.42 3.72 -15.86
CA HIS A 205 20.02 2.67 -16.69
C HIS A 205 20.08 3.06 -18.16
N GLU A 206 20.99 2.43 -18.89
CA GLU A 206 21.35 2.80 -20.25
C GLU A 206 20.26 2.46 -21.28
N HIS A 207 19.63 1.27 -21.16
CA HIS A 207 18.67 0.77 -22.13
C HIS A 207 17.24 0.90 -21.62
N PRO A 208 16.24 1.09 -22.50
CA PRO A 208 14.84 1.23 -22.09
C PRO A 208 14.29 -0.08 -21.49
N HIS A 209 13.57 0.02 -20.37
CA HIS A 209 12.90 -1.11 -19.70
C HIS A 209 11.61 -1.58 -20.41
N ASN A 210 11.07 -0.82 -21.37
CA ASN A 210 9.88 -1.16 -22.15
C ASN A 210 8.63 -1.52 -21.32
N GLY A 211 8.48 -0.94 -20.13
CA GLY A 211 7.36 -1.23 -19.23
C GLY A 211 7.43 -2.60 -18.54
N VAL A 212 8.57 -3.28 -18.57
CA VAL A 212 8.75 -4.60 -17.97
C VAL A 212 9.14 -4.49 -16.50
N ALA A 213 8.39 -5.13 -15.61
CA ALA A 213 8.74 -5.36 -14.22
C ALA A 213 9.42 -6.72 -14.07
N TYR A 214 10.50 -6.79 -13.29
CA TYR A 214 11.22 -8.02 -13.01
C TYR A 214 11.15 -8.35 -11.53
N GLN A 215 10.89 -9.61 -11.22
CA GLN A 215 10.90 -10.16 -9.87
C GLN A 215 11.85 -11.36 -9.82
N TYR A 216 12.94 -11.22 -9.10
CA TYR A 216 13.88 -12.31 -8.83
C TYR A 216 13.67 -12.81 -7.41
N PHE A 217 13.39 -14.09 -7.24
CA PHE A 217 13.36 -14.72 -5.94
C PHE A 217 14.78 -15.25 -5.62
N MET A 218 15.39 -14.67 -4.59
CA MET A 218 16.74 -15.02 -4.12
C MET A 218 16.67 -15.60 -2.71
N PRO A 219 17.72 -16.34 -2.26
CA PRO A 219 17.71 -17.02 -0.96
C PRO A 219 17.47 -16.12 0.25
N ALA A 220 18.01 -14.88 0.23
CA ALA A 220 17.82 -13.90 1.30
C ALA A 220 16.45 -13.20 1.24
N GLY A 221 15.81 -13.21 0.10
CA GLY A 221 14.53 -12.57 -0.17
C GLY A 221 14.43 -12.07 -1.61
N PRO A 222 13.25 -11.60 -2.03
CA PRO A 222 13.03 -11.15 -3.40
C PRO A 222 13.75 -9.82 -3.72
N LEU A 223 14.14 -9.70 -5.00
CA LEU A 223 14.55 -8.46 -5.64
C LEU A 223 13.53 -8.09 -6.72
N ALA A 224 12.88 -6.95 -6.60
CA ALA A 224 12.04 -6.38 -7.64
C ALA A 224 12.77 -5.22 -8.35
N ILE A 225 12.66 -5.18 -9.68
CA ILE A 225 13.12 -4.11 -10.56
C ILE A 225 11.88 -3.61 -11.28
N LEU A 226 11.38 -2.44 -10.91
CA LEU A 226 10.08 -1.95 -11.31
C LEU A 226 10.25 -0.71 -12.20
N PRO A 227 9.61 -0.65 -13.39
CA PRO A 227 9.83 0.43 -14.35
C PRO A 227 9.32 1.77 -13.81
N LEU A 228 10.11 2.83 -13.91
CA LEU A 228 9.74 4.21 -13.65
C LEU A 228 9.78 5.03 -14.94
N SER A 229 9.26 6.24 -14.92
CA SER A 229 9.29 7.14 -16.07
C SER A 229 10.72 7.40 -16.56
N GLY A 230 10.94 7.32 -17.87
CA GLY A 230 12.25 7.40 -18.51
C GLY A 230 13.04 6.10 -18.37
N ASN A 231 14.37 6.18 -18.50
CA ASN A 231 15.26 5.04 -18.30
C ASN A 231 15.61 4.90 -16.82
N ARG A 232 14.58 4.71 -15.97
CA ARG A 232 14.71 4.57 -14.52
C ARG A 232 13.94 3.37 -14.02
N SER A 233 14.40 2.77 -12.93
CA SER A 233 13.69 1.68 -12.25
C SER A 233 13.77 1.86 -10.74
N SER A 234 12.70 1.50 -10.06
CA SER A 234 12.68 1.36 -8.60
C SER A 234 13.16 -0.03 -8.23
N ILE A 235 14.09 -0.09 -7.29
CA ILE A 235 14.62 -1.32 -6.72
C ILE A 235 13.97 -1.53 -5.36
N VAL A 236 13.43 -2.73 -5.15
CA VAL A 236 13.01 -3.23 -3.83
C VAL A 236 13.73 -4.54 -3.60
N TRP A 237 14.78 -4.50 -2.83
CA TRP A 237 15.67 -5.62 -2.60
C TRP A 237 15.59 -6.08 -1.14
N SER A 238 15.11 -7.29 -0.92
CA SER A 238 15.00 -7.89 0.42
C SER A 238 16.27 -8.63 0.78
N GLU A 239 16.83 -8.30 1.96
CA GLU A 239 18.01 -8.94 2.55
C GLU A 239 17.78 -9.26 4.03
N THR A 240 18.62 -10.11 4.60
CA THR A 240 18.63 -10.32 6.06
C THR A 240 18.94 -9.00 6.78
N HIS A 241 18.45 -8.83 8.01
CA HIS A 241 18.72 -7.60 8.77
C HIS A 241 20.21 -7.27 8.90
N GLU A 242 21.06 -8.30 9.06
CA GLU A 242 22.51 -8.14 9.22
C GLU A 242 23.14 -7.65 7.92
N ASN A 243 22.87 -8.33 6.79
CA ASN A 243 23.40 -7.94 5.48
C ASN A 243 22.87 -6.56 5.07
N ALA A 244 21.60 -6.27 5.30
CA ALA A 244 21.01 -4.98 4.98
C ALA A 244 21.72 -3.83 5.68
N LYS A 245 22.09 -3.98 6.96
CA LYS A 245 22.87 -2.96 7.69
C LYS A 245 24.27 -2.75 7.08
N ILE A 246 24.94 -3.83 6.69
CA ILE A 246 26.26 -3.76 6.06
C ILE A 246 26.15 -3.04 4.71
N ILE A 247 25.18 -3.44 3.88
CA ILE A 247 24.98 -2.88 2.52
C ILE A 247 24.60 -1.40 2.60
N MET A 248 23.74 -1.00 3.55
CA MET A 248 23.34 0.41 3.70
C MET A 248 24.47 1.30 4.21
N ALA A 249 25.49 0.76 4.87
CA ALA A 249 26.64 1.49 5.35
C ALA A 249 27.72 1.72 4.27
N LEU A 250 27.62 1.05 3.12
CA LEU A 250 28.53 1.24 1.99
C LEU A 250 28.32 2.62 1.35
N ASP A 251 29.35 3.14 0.68
CA ASP A 251 29.18 4.26 -0.23
C ASP A 251 28.37 3.86 -1.48
N ASP A 252 28.10 4.80 -2.37
CA ASP A 252 27.22 4.57 -3.51
C ASP A 252 27.86 3.66 -4.56
N GLU A 253 29.17 3.72 -4.73
CA GLU A 253 29.91 2.90 -5.70
C GLU A 253 29.94 1.43 -5.24
N ASP A 254 30.34 1.20 -4.00
CA ASP A 254 30.37 -0.15 -3.39
C ASP A 254 28.97 -0.77 -3.31
N TYR A 255 27.93 0.04 -3.05
CA TYR A 255 26.56 -0.42 -3.11
C TYR A 255 26.17 -0.92 -4.51
N LEU A 256 26.52 -0.15 -5.55
CA LEU A 256 26.28 -0.54 -6.95
C LEU A 256 27.08 -1.78 -7.35
N GLU A 257 28.32 -1.93 -6.87
CA GLU A 257 29.12 -3.15 -7.11
C GLU A 257 28.41 -4.42 -6.60
N ILE A 258 27.75 -4.33 -5.44
CA ILE A 258 26.98 -5.46 -4.89
C ILE A 258 25.65 -5.64 -5.62
N LEU A 259 25.02 -4.57 -6.09
CA LEU A 259 23.75 -4.63 -6.80
C LEU A 259 23.89 -5.19 -8.23
N ARG A 260 24.92 -4.80 -8.98
CA ARG A 260 25.12 -5.17 -10.41
C ARG A 260 24.99 -6.67 -10.68
N PRO A 261 25.64 -7.59 -9.95
CA PRO A 261 25.51 -9.04 -10.22
C PRO A 261 24.11 -9.60 -9.91
N ARG A 262 23.30 -8.88 -9.10
CA ARG A 262 21.91 -9.24 -8.80
C ARG A 262 20.93 -8.66 -9.80
N PHE A 263 21.24 -7.46 -10.27
CA PHE A 263 20.46 -6.73 -11.26
C PHE A 263 20.59 -7.34 -12.67
N GLY A 264 21.79 -7.78 -13.04
CA GLY A 264 22.12 -8.27 -14.38
C GLY A 264 22.51 -7.14 -15.35
N SER A 265 22.85 -7.51 -16.59
CA SER A 265 23.36 -6.60 -17.61
C SER A 265 22.33 -6.18 -18.67
N PHE A 266 21.08 -6.62 -18.55
CA PHE A 266 20.07 -6.47 -19.63
C PHE A 266 19.60 -5.02 -19.85
N LEU A 267 19.76 -4.12 -18.88
CA LEU A 267 19.50 -2.69 -19.01
C LEU A 267 20.78 -1.85 -19.17
N GLY A 268 21.93 -2.48 -19.37
CA GLY A 268 23.22 -1.80 -19.52
C GLY A 268 23.81 -1.31 -18.22
N GLN A 269 24.56 -0.20 -18.27
CA GLN A 269 25.15 0.41 -17.07
C GLN A 269 24.06 1.01 -16.17
N ILE A 270 24.30 0.95 -14.85
CA ILE A 270 23.36 1.49 -13.86
C ILE A 270 24.05 2.51 -12.95
N ALA A 271 23.29 3.52 -12.53
CA ALA A 271 23.68 4.53 -11.56
C ALA A 271 22.53 4.78 -10.56
N LEU A 272 22.86 5.24 -9.35
CA LEU A 272 21.82 5.66 -8.40
C LEU A 272 21.14 6.95 -8.87
N ALA A 273 19.81 6.99 -8.75
CA ALA A 273 18.97 8.11 -9.14
C ALA A 273 18.30 8.77 -7.92
N GLY A 274 18.97 8.80 -6.78
CA GLY A 274 18.49 9.39 -5.53
C GLY A 274 19.02 8.69 -4.29
N GLN A 275 18.37 8.94 -3.15
CA GLN A 275 18.76 8.36 -1.87
C GLN A 275 18.37 6.89 -1.75
N ARG A 276 19.08 6.18 -0.87
CA ARG A 276 18.78 4.81 -0.48
C ARG A 276 18.00 4.79 0.82
N PHE A 277 16.96 3.95 0.90
CA PHE A 277 16.11 3.78 2.05
C PHE A 277 16.10 2.32 2.51
N SER A 278 15.75 2.08 3.77
CA SER A 278 15.61 0.72 4.29
C SER A 278 14.38 0.59 5.19
N TYR A 279 13.64 -0.50 5.03
CA TYR A 279 12.41 -0.76 5.78
C TYR A 279 12.41 -2.19 6.32
N PRO A 280 12.24 -2.40 7.64
CA PRO A 280 12.08 -3.74 8.19
C PRO A 280 10.79 -4.39 7.67
N LEU A 281 10.88 -5.69 7.38
CA LEU A 281 9.77 -6.47 6.85
C LEU A 281 9.16 -7.33 7.94
N ASP A 282 7.87 -7.15 8.15
CA ASP A 282 7.05 -7.94 9.05
C ASP A 282 5.65 -8.15 8.48
N LEU A 283 4.96 -9.15 9.01
CA LEU A 283 3.53 -9.33 8.80
C LEU A 283 2.82 -8.96 10.09
N THR A 284 1.84 -8.08 9.99
CA THR A 284 0.96 -7.76 11.12
C THR A 284 -0.49 -7.73 10.67
N MET A 285 -1.38 -8.30 11.46
CA MET A 285 -2.80 -8.35 11.18
C MET A 285 -3.59 -7.97 12.43
N ALA A 286 -4.50 -7.04 12.33
CA ALA A 286 -5.45 -6.73 13.38
C ALA A 286 -6.43 -7.91 13.58
N LYS A 287 -6.74 -8.25 14.83
CA LYS A 287 -7.68 -9.35 15.16
C LYS A 287 -9.12 -9.04 14.75
N ALA A 288 -9.46 -7.75 14.68
CA ALA A 288 -10.70 -7.22 14.12
C ALA A 288 -10.40 -5.96 13.32
N PHE A 289 -11.18 -5.65 12.30
CA PHE A 289 -11.05 -4.43 11.51
C PHE A 289 -12.00 -3.33 11.98
N VAL A 290 -12.90 -3.68 12.86
CA VAL A 290 -13.91 -2.75 13.41
C VAL A 290 -14.09 -2.92 14.92
N ALA A 291 -14.51 -1.85 15.55
CA ALA A 291 -15.02 -1.79 16.92
C ALA A 291 -16.20 -0.80 16.95
N PRO A 292 -16.91 -0.61 18.07
CA PRO A 292 -17.98 0.40 18.14
C PRO A 292 -17.46 1.79 17.71
N ARG A 293 -18.06 2.33 16.63
CA ARG A 293 -17.69 3.64 16.05
C ARG A 293 -16.23 3.73 15.56
N VAL A 294 -15.56 2.62 15.31
CA VAL A 294 -14.17 2.58 14.81
C VAL A 294 -14.04 1.59 13.67
N ALA A 295 -13.35 1.99 12.60
CA ALA A 295 -12.89 1.11 11.53
C ALA A 295 -11.39 1.31 11.28
N LEU A 296 -10.69 0.25 10.84
CA LEU A 296 -9.27 0.28 10.48
C LEU A 296 -9.12 0.02 8.99
N ILE A 297 -8.18 0.71 8.34
CA ILE A 297 -7.85 0.54 6.92
C ILE A 297 -6.33 0.45 6.71
N GLY A 298 -5.92 -0.20 5.63
CA GLY A 298 -4.51 -0.31 5.24
C GLY A 298 -3.64 -0.91 6.34
N ASP A 299 -2.44 -0.39 6.52
CA ASP A 299 -1.46 -0.91 7.49
C ASP A 299 -1.95 -0.88 8.95
N ALA A 300 -2.95 -0.06 9.28
CA ALA A 300 -3.58 -0.11 10.59
C ALA A 300 -4.41 -1.40 10.78
N ALA A 301 -4.99 -1.92 9.73
CA ALA A 301 -5.69 -3.21 9.72
C ALA A 301 -4.73 -4.37 9.41
N HIS A 302 -3.89 -4.24 8.40
CA HIS A 302 -3.00 -5.31 7.92
C HIS A 302 -1.71 -4.74 7.32
N GLY A 303 -0.56 -5.19 7.80
CA GLY A 303 0.75 -4.94 7.22
C GLY A 303 1.28 -6.23 6.61
N VAL A 304 1.40 -6.29 5.29
CA VAL A 304 1.86 -7.48 4.56
C VAL A 304 3.28 -7.29 4.02
N HIS A 305 3.93 -8.40 3.65
CA HIS A 305 5.21 -8.36 2.95
C HIS A 305 5.04 -7.65 1.59
N PRO A 306 5.96 -6.79 1.16
CA PRO A 306 5.82 -5.99 -0.06
C PRO A 306 6.00 -6.79 -1.38
N ILE A 307 5.89 -8.11 -1.36
CA ILE A 307 5.90 -8.94 -2.58
C ILE A 307 4.80 -8.43 -3.53
N ALA A 308 5.18 -8.19 -4.76
CA ALA A 308 4.31 -7.66 -5.82
C ALA A 308 3.60 -6.32 -5.50
N GLY A 309 4.11 -5.52 -4.54
CA GLY A 309 3.59 -4.18 -4.25
C GLY A 309 2.14 -4.15 -3.72
N GLN A 310 1.64 -5.24 -3.11
CA GLN A 310 0.22 -5.39 -2.78
C GLN A 310 -0.24 -4.60 -1.54
N GLY A 311 0.66 -4.10 -0.68
CA GLY A 311 0.26 -3.46 0.58
C GLY A 311 -0.65 -2.23 0.38
N LEU A 312 -0.26 -1.28 -0.47
CA LEU A 312 -1.09 -0.10 -0.76
C LEU A 312 -2.38 -0.49 -1.49
N ASN A 313 -2.32 -1.41 -2.47
CA ASN A 313 -3.50 -1.86 -3.22
C ASN A 313 -4.56 -2.49 -2.30
N ALA A 314 -4.15 -3.28 -1.32
CA ALA A 314 -5.05 -3.84 -0.31
C ALA A 314 -5.72 -2.73 0.53
N GLY A 315 -4.96 -1.71 0.95
CA GLY A 315 -5.50 -0.55 1.64
C GLY A 315 -6.47 0.28 0.79
N LEU A 316 -6.16 0.50 -0.47
CA LEU A 316 -7.06 1.18 -1.41
C LEU A 316 -8.36 0.39 -1.62
N ARG A 317 -8.27 -0.95 -1.64
CA ARG A 317 -9.45 -1.80 -1.71
C ARG A 317 -10.29 -1.76 -0.43
N ASP A 318 -9.65 -1.64 0.75
CA ASP A 318 -10.36 -1.38 2.01
C ASP A 318 -11.16 -0.09 1.95
N ILE A 319 -10.55 0.98 1.43
CA ILE A 319 -11.18 2.30 1.30
C ILE A 319 -12.40 2.22 0.39
N ALA A 320 -12.26 1.63 -0.79
CA ALA A 320 -13.36 1.48 -1.73
C ALA A 320 -14.51 0.66 -1.14
N ALA A 321 -14.20 -0.45 -0.44
CA ALA A 321 -15.21 -1.28 0.22
C ALA A 321 -15.92 -0.55 1.38
N LEU A 322 -15.16 0.20 2.20
CA LEU A 322 -15.74 0.97 3.30
C LEU A 322 -16.64 2.10 2.77
N CYS A 323 -16.22 2.81 1.71
CA CYS A 323 -17.06 3.81 1.05
C CYS A 323 -18.35 3.21 0.48
N ASP A 324 -18.30 2.03 -0.14
CA ASP A 324 -19.49 1.31 -0.62
C ASP A 324 -20.45 0.95 0.50
N VAL A 325 -19.93 0.45 1.62
CA VAL A 325 -20.72 0.09 2.80
C VAL A 325 -21.38 1.33 3.41
N ILE A 326 -20.63 2.44 3.56
CA ILE A 326 -21.14 3.71 4.06
C ILE A 326 -22.22 4.26 3.12
N GLN A 327 -21.97 4.28 1.82
CA GLN A 327 -22.93 4.76 0.83
C GLN A 327 -24.22 3.94 0.88
N SER A 328 -24.11 2.62 0.89
CA SER A 328 -25.26 1.72 0.95
C SER A 328 -26.08 1.88 2.25
N ALA A 329 -25.42 2.17 3.38
CA ALA A 329 -26.09 2.44 4.64
C ALA A 329 -26.84 3.78 4.59
N LYS A 330 -26.21 4.84 4.05
CA LYS A 330 -26.86 6.15 3.87
C LYS A 330 -28.10 6.06 2.96
N GLU A 331 -27.99 5.33 1.84
CA GLU A 331 -29.12 5.13 0.91
C GLU A 331 -30.31 4.42 1.58
N ARG A 332 -30.07 3.61 2.63
CA ARG A 332 -31.11 2.90 3.39
C ARG A 332 -31.54 3.64 4.66
N GLY A 333 -30.95 4.80 4.97
CA GLY A 333 -31.22 5.52 6.22
C GLY A 333 -30.70 4.81 7.47
N GLU A 334 -29.71 3.93 7.32
CA GLU A 334 -29.05 3.23 8.43
C GLU A 334 -27.97 4.11 9.07
N ASP A 335 -27.69 3.91 10.35
CA ASP A 335 -26.50 4.50 11.00
C ASP A 335 -25.24 3.80 10.44
N PHE A 336 -24.55 4.50 9.52
CA PHE A 336 -23.37 3.96 8.84
C PHE A 336 -22.21 3.62 9.77
N ALA A 337 -22.17 4.19 10.96
CA ALA A 337 -21.15 3.94 11.97
C ALA A 337 -21.56 2.88 13.01
N SER A 338 -22.76 2.28 12.88
CA SER A 338 -23.19 1.17 13.72
C SER A 338 -22.31 -0.06 13.50
N VAL A 339 -22.11 -0.86 14.56
CA VAL A 339 -21.34 -2.11 14.48
C VAL A 339 -21.93 -3.07 13.43
N ALA A 340 -23.24 -3.10 13.26
CA ALA A 340 -23.90 -3.95 12.27
C ALA A 340 -23.52 -3.58 10.83
N VAL A 341 -23.41 -2.29 10.53
CA VAL A 341 -22.98 -1.81 9.21
C VAL A 341 -21.49 -2.02 9.02
N LEU A 342 -20.66 -1.67 10.03
CA LEU A 342 -19.20 -1.83 9.95
C LEU A 342 -18.78 -3.31 9.82
N ASN A 343 -19.54 -4.25 10.39
CA ASN A 343 -19.27 -5.67 10.20
C ASN A 343 -19.41 -6.11 8.74
N ARG A 344 -20.28 -5.50 7.91
CA ARG A 344 -20.34 -5.79 6.46
C ARG A 344 -19.00 -5.49 5.78
N TYR A 345 -18.37 -4.37 6.15
CA TYR A 345 -17.00 -4.04 5.69
C TYR A 345 -15.98 -5.07 6.17
N GLN A 346 -15.98 -5.42 7.46
CA GLN A 346 -15.07 -6.40 8.03
C GLN A 346 -15.19 -7.78 7.36
N GLU A 347 -16.40 -8.28 7.19
CA GLU A 347 -16.67 -9.57 6.55
C GLU A 347 -16.18 -9.59 5.11
N TRP A 348 -16.45 -8.52 4.35
CA TRP A 348 -15.99 -8.38 2.98
C TRP A 348 -14.47 -8.40 2.88
N ARG A 349 -13.78 -7.59 3.71
CA ARG A 349 -12.33 -7.40 3.58
C ARG A 349 -11.48 -8.46 4.27
N ARG A 350 -12.01 -9.06 5.33
CA ARG A 350 -11.23 -9.99 6.16
C ARG A 350 -10.78 -11.22 5.39
N PHE A 351 -11.65 -11.79 4.58
CA PHE A 351 -11.30 -12.96 3.77
C PHE A 351 -10.19 -12.62 2.77
N ASP A 352 -10.35 -11.54 2.01
CA ASP A 352 -9.36 -11.12 1.00
C ASP A 352 -7.99 -10.83 1.63
N ASN A 353 -7.97 -10.08 2.74
CA ASN A 353 -6.73 -9.70 3.41
C ASN A 353 -6.03 -10.90 4.07
N HIS A 354 -6.77 -11.83 4.64
CA HIS A 354 -6.18 -13.08 5.17
C HIS A 354 -5.64 -13.96 4.04
N SER A 355 -6.35 -14.07 2.92
CA SER A 355 -5.88 -14.82 1.74
C SER A 355 -4.60 -14.20 1.15
N LEU A 356 -4.55 -12.87 1.03
CA LEU A 356 -3.35 -12.15 0.58
C LEU A 356 -2.17 -12.36 1.54
N ALA A 357 -2.40 -12.21 2.85
CA ALA A 357 -1.37 -12.43 3.86
C ALA A 357 -0.83 -13.86 3.82
N PHE A 358 -1.70 -14.86 3.70
CA PHE A 358 -1.31 -16.25 3.58
C PHE A 358 -0.54 -16.51 2.28
N ALA A 359 -0.99 -15.97 1.16
CA ALA A 359 -0.31 -16.13 -0.13
C ALA A 359 1.09 -15.50 -0.10
N THR A 360 1.21 -14.22 0.32
CA THR A 360 2.51 -13.53 0.38
C THR A 360 3.49 -14.19 1.36
N ASP A 361 3.01 -14.66 2.51
CA ASP A 361 3.81 -15.40 3.47
C ASP A 361 4.28 -16.75 2.92
N SER A 362 3.37 -17.49 2.29
CA SER A 362 3.68 -18.79 1.66
C SER A 362 4.70 -18.64 0.53
N PHE A 363 4.52 -17.62 -0.33
CA PHE A 363 5.47 -17.30 -1.39
C PHE A 363 6.83 -16.92 -0.82
N ASN A 364 6.88 -16.02 0.17
CA ASN A 364 8.14 -15.64 0.80
C ASN A 364 8.87 -16.87 1.37
N LYS A 365 8.19 -17.70 2.15
CA LYS A 365 8.79 -18.92 2.74
C LYS A 365 9.22 -19.94 1.69
N LEU A 366 8.42 -20.12 0.63
CA LEU A 366 8.73 -21.06 -0.44
C LEU A 366 9.95 -20.64 -1.25
N PHE A 367 10.12 -19.33 -1.52
CA PHE A 367 11.16 -18.82 -2.40
C PHE A 367 12.40 -18.30 -1.67
N SER A 368 12.30 -17.89 -0.41
CA SER A 368 13.44 -17.40 0.40
C SER A 368 14.14 -18.56 1.13
N ASN A 369 14.67 -19.53 0.37
CA ASN A 369 15.46 -20.62 0.92
C ASN A 369 16.37 -21.27 -0.15
N ASN A 370 17.39 -22.00 0.31
CA ASN A 370 18.39 -22.68 -0.54
C ASN A 370 18.13 -24.19 -0.70
N ASN A 371 16.94 -24.69 -0.39
CA ASN A 371 16.67 -26.13 -0.48
C ASN A 371 16.59 -26.57 -1.95
N PRO A 372 17.49 -27.48 -2.42
CA PRO A 372 17.55 -27.89 -3.83
C PRO A 372 16.26 -28.59 -4.32
N ILE A 373 15.59 -29.34 -3.45
CA ILE A 373 14.35 -30.06 -3.79
C ILE A 373 13.21 -29.04 -4.02
N LEU A 374 13.10 -28.03 -3.14
CA LEU A 374 12.11 -26.97 -3.29
C LEU A 374 12.38 -26.13 -4.54
N ARG A 375 13.65 -25.91 -4.90
CA ARG A 375 14.05 -25.19 -6.12
C ARG A 375 13.55 -25.91 -7.37
N ILE A 376 13.79 -27.22 -7.49
CA ILE A 376 13.27 -28.00 -8.62
C ILE A 376 11.74 -27.96 -8.67
N GLY A 377 11.08 -28.08 -7.52
CA GLY A 377 9.61 -27.97 -7.44
C GLY A 377 9.09 -26.59 -7.88
N ARG A 378 9.79 -25.51 -7.53
CA ARG A 378 9.48 -24.12 -7.94
C ARG A 378 9.63 -23.96 -9.47
N ASP A 379 10.75 -24.40 -10.04
CA ASP A 379 11.03 -24.33 -11.48
C ASP A 379 9.95 -25.08 -12.28
N ILE A 380 9.57 -26.28 -11.86
CA ILE A 380 8.48 -27.04 -12.49
C ILE A 380 7.15 -26.30 -12.35
N GLY A 381 6.83 -25.79 -11.15
CA GLY A 381 5.60 -25.03 -10.89
C GLY A 381 5.49 -23.78 -11.75
N MET A 382 6.56 -23.00 -11.87
CA MET A 382 6.62 -21.83 -12.73
C MET A 382 6.44 -22.20 -14.21
N GLY A 383 7.09 -23.30 -14.66
CA GLY A 383 6.91 -23.83 -16.01
C GLY A 383 5.46 -24.24 -16.31
N ILE A 384 4.79 -24.89 -15.35
CA ILE A 384 3.37 -25.26 -15.46
C ILE A 384 2.49 -24.00 -15.60
N VAL A 385 2.64 -23.02 -14.70
CA VAL A 385 1.87 -21.76 -14.78
C VAL A 385 2.05 -21.11 -16.13
N ASN A 386 3.29 -21.05 -16.63
CA ASN A 386 3.59 -20.42 -17.92
C ASN A 386 3.01 -21.20 -19.11
N ALA A 387 2.93 -22.53 -19.01
CA ALA A 387 2.42 -23.40 -20.09
C ALA A 387 0.88 -23.38 -20.22
N PHE A 388 0.14 -23.07 -19.13
CA PHE A 388 -1.32 -23.07 -19.14
C PHE A 388 -1.92 -21.66 -19.18
N PRO A 389 -2.42 -21.16 -20.32
CA PRO A 389 -2.92 -19.79 -20.49
C PRO A 389 -4.02 -19.40 -19.49
N GLN A 390 -4.91 -20.33 -19.14
CA GLN A 390 -6.00 -20.04 -18.19
C GLN A 390 -5.47 -19.78 -16.78
N VAL A 391 -4.49 -20.55 -16.33
CA VAL A 391 -3.83 -20.38 -15.04
C VAL A 391 -3.06 -19.06 -15.04
N ARG A 392 -2.29 -18.78 -16.09
CA ARG A 392 -1.53 -17.55 -16.26
C ARG A 392 -2.42 -16.31 -16.22
N ARG A 393 -3.54 -16.31 -16.99
CA ARG A 393 -4.54 -15.22 -16.95
C ARG A 393 -5.13 -14.99 -15.56
N SER A 394 -5.35 -16.05 -14.77
CA SER A 394 -5.82 -15.90 -13.41
C SER A 394 -4.81 -15.13 -12.54
N PHE A 395 -3.51 -15.41 -12.67
CA PHE A 395 -2.46 -14.65 -11.98
C PHE A 395 -2.35 -13.21 -12.48
N ILE A 396 -2.48 -12.98 -13.80
CA ILE A 396 -2.49 -11.62 -14.37
C ILE A 396 -3.67 -10.82 -13.79
N ARG A 397 -4.87 -11.38 -13.77
CA ARG A 397 -6.06 -10.75 -13.22
C ARG A 397 -5.92 -10.48 -11.71
N GLU A 398 -5.29 -11.39 -10.97
CA GLU A 398 -4.97 -11.18 -9.55
C GLU A 398 -4.00 -10.00 -9.36
N ALA A 399 -2.91 -9.96 -10.14
CA ALA A 399 -1.94 -8.86 -10.09
C ALA A 399 -2.56 -7.50 -10.46
N ALA A 400 -3.49 -7.48 -11.41
CA ALA A 400 -4.27 -6.31 -11.81
C ALA A 400 -5.37 -5.93 -10.79
N GLY A 401 -5.59 -6.77 -9.76
CA GLY A 401 -6.62 -6.58 -8.73
C GLY A 401 -8.04 -6.91 -9.21
N LEU A 402 -8.21 -7.58 -10.36
CA LEU A 402 -9.49 -7.85 -11.03
C LEU A 402 -10.24 -9.08 -10.48
N THR A 403 -9.75 -9.68 -9.40
CA THR A 403 -10.36 -10.88 -8.81
C THR A 403 -11.17 -10.56 -7.56
N GLY A 404 -12.08 -11.49 -7.21
CA GLY A 404 -12.96 -11.36 -6.07
C GLY A 404 -14.13 -10.38 -6.31
N ASP A 405 -14.85 -10.04 -5.24
CA ASP A 405 -15.94 -9.06 -5.30
C ASP A 405 -15.37 -7.63 -5.23
N LEU A 406 -15.48 -6.91 -6.33
CA LEU A 406 -14.91 -5.56 -6.46
C LEU A 406 -15.88 -4.50 -5.96
N PRO A 407 -15.40 -3.53 -5.15
CA PRO A 407 -16.13 -2.32 -4.84
C PRO A 407 -16.50 -1.51 -6.09
N ARG A 408 -17.60 -0.72 -6.04
CA ARG A 408 -18.13 0.04 -7.19
C ARG A 408 -17.08 0.89 -7.90
N TRP A 409 -16.24 1.61 -7.14
CA TRP A 409 -15.21 2.48 -7.70
C TRP A 409 -13.98 1.75 -8.27
N MET A 410 -13.95 0.43 -8.18
CA MET A 410 -12.87 -0.42 -8.71
C MET A 410 -13.29 -1.30 -9.89
N ARG A 411 -14.58 -1.27 -10.26
CA ARG A 411 -15.15 -2.03 -11.39
C ARG A 411 -14.85 -1.44 -12.74
#